data_d09f424ba912b21b0bf5e755530facda
#
_entry.id   d09f424ba912b21b0bf5e755530facda
#
_cell.length_a   1.000
_cell.length_b   1.000
_cell.length_c   1.000
_cell.angle_alpha   90.00
_cell.angle_beta   90.00
_cell.angle_gamma   90.00
#
_symmetry.space_group_name_H-M   'P 1'
#
loop_
_entity.id
_entity.type
_entity.pdbx_description
1 polymer ?
#
loop_
_entity_poly.entity_id
_entity_poly.type
_entity_poly.pdbx_seq_one_letter_code
_entity_poly.pdbx_strand_id
1 'polypeptide(L)'
;MPKKYDQDLREHAVRMVLDKRAADGCSQRVAMDAVGASLGIAPATIRNWMPRPGEEPAATGAAKPRESLEEENRRLRRELAETRRANEILKKASGFFRSGTRPPHDEMIRFIDEHRDRFGVEPICRALRATDCGFITSRGYRAAKARPRCARAIRDDVLVEEVKRLHAQNYGVYGHRKMWHAMRREGWMIGRDQTARLMRTAGLHGVRRGRRPFTTVPSKLPDHRPDLVERDFHALAPNMLWVADITYVRTVSGFAYTAFITDACTRKIVGWSVASSLSTQALPMIALQQAIATTPAARQGGRLVHHSDRGVQYVSLAYTDTLAEHGVAPSVGTVGDSYDNALAETVNGLYKAELIYSRTTWPSTSAVELATLEWVTWWNHQRLHEALGYRTPVEVEASYDQSQTRTLVTT
;
A
#
# COMPACT_ATOMS: atom_id res chain seq x y z
N MET A 1 -66.67 12.74 43.43
CA MET A 1 -66.42 12.37 42.04
C MET A 1 -66.58 10.87 41.88
N PRO A 2 -67.32 10.31 40.92
CA PRO A 2 -67.45 8.87 40.72
C PRO A 2 -66.08 8.30 40.36
N LYS A 3 -65.62 7.23 41.06
CA LYS A 3 -64.40 6.53 40.75
C LYS A 3 -64.49 5.94 39.34
N LYS A 4 -63.58 6.41 38.45
CA LYS A 4 -63.44 5.85 37.10
C LYS A 4 -62.65 4.54 37.23
N TYR A 5 -63.35 3.40 37.04
CA TYR A 5 -62.68 2.10 37.01
C TYR A 5 -62.16 1.79 35.64
N ASP A 6 -60.98 1.14 35.59
CA ASP A 6 -60.32 0.72 34.35
C ASP A 6 -61.17 -0.36 33.64
N GLN A 7 -61.04 -0.43 32.31
CA GLN A 7 -61.78 -1.35 31.47
C GLN A 7 -61.48 -2.81 31.83
N ASP A 8 -60.20 -3.13 32.08
CA ASP A 8 -59.76 -4.47 32.47
C ASP A 8 -60.38 -4.91 33.79
N LEU A 9 -60.46 -4.00 34.75
CA LEU A 9 -61.16 -4.30 36.05
C LEU A 9 -62.64 -4.53 35.88
N ARG A 10 -63.30 -3.82 34.95
CA ARG A 10 -64.75 -4.04 34.66
C ARG A 10 -64.99 -5.42 34.05
N GLU A 11 -64.16 -5.79 33.04
CA GLU A 11 -64.25 -7.08 32.37
C GLU A 11 -63.94 -8.24 33.33
N HIS A 12 -62.93 -8.02 34.21
CA HIS A 12 -62.60 -9.00 35.25
C HIS A 12 -63.75 -9.20 36.25
N ALA A 13 -64.37 -8.12 36.73
CA ALA A 13 -65.51 -8.19 37.67
C ALA A 13 -66.73 -8.88 37.06
N VAL A 14 -67.04 -8.55 35.78
CA VAL A 14 -68.16 -9.21 35.04
C VAL A 14 -67.88 -10.72 34.90
N ARG A 15 -66.67 -11.11 34.53
CA ARG A 15 -66.29 -12.51 34.41
C ARG A 15 -66.41 -13.26 35.73
N MET A 16 -65.91 -12.70 36.83
CA MET A 16 -66.03 -13.30 38.15
C MET A 16 -67.50 -13.54 38.59
N VAL A 17 -68.41 -12.60 38.25
CA VAL A 17 -69.83 -12.77 38.53
C VAL A 17 -70.39 -13.90 37.71
N LEU A 18 -70.07 -14.04 36.43
CA LEU A 18 -70.54 -15.11 35.56
C LEU A 18 -69.97 -16.46 36.01
N ASP A 19 -68.71 -16.57 36.35
CA ASP A 19 -68.05 -17.77 36.84
C ASP A 19 -68.66 -18.24 38.17
N LYS A 20 -68.85 -17.28 39.09
CA LYS A 20 -69.47 -17.59 40.39
C LYS A 20 -70.88 -18.09 40.25
N ARG A 21 -71.69 -17.50 39.34
CA ARG A 21 -73.03 -18.00 39.03
C ARG A 21 -73.01 -19.42 38.47
N ALA A 22 -72.05 -19.68 37.59
CA ALA A 22 -71.93 -21.01 36.99
C ALA A 22 -71.44 -22.06 38.01
N ALA A 23 -70.56 -21.70 38.93
CA ALA A 23 -70.01 -22.58 39.93
C ALA A 23 -71.04 -22.89 41.08
N ASP A 24 -71.69 -21.85 41.63
CA ASP A 24 -72.51 -21.96 42.85
C ASP A 24 -74.01 -22.06 42.57
N GLY A 25 -74.45 -21.93 41.32
CA GLY A 25 -75.88 -21.94 40.94
C GLY A 25 -76.69 -20.79 41.56
N CYS A 26 -76.05 -19.75 42.06
CA CYS A 26 -76.65 -18.67 42.79
C CYS A 26 -77.32 -17.60 41.89
N SER A 27 -78.18 -16.75 42.43
CA SER A 27 -78.80 -15.67 41.68
C SER A 27 -77.74 -14.62 41.32
N GLN A 28 -77.97 -13.90 40.22
CA GLN A 28 -77.09 -12.87 39.76
C GLN A 28 -76.77 -11.78 40.83
N ARG A 29 -77.78 -11.47 41.64
CA ARG A 29 -77.67 -10.52 42.75
C ARG A 29 -76.71 -11.00 43.82
N VAL A 30 -76.78 -12.25 44.25
CA VAL A 30 -75.92 -12.86 45.25
C VAL A 30 -74.48 -12.93 44.73
N ALA A 31 -74.27 -13.27 43.46
CA ALA A 31 -72.96 -13.28 42.85
C ALA A 31 -72.34 -11.88 42.77
N MET A 32 -73.09 -10.84 42.39
CA MET A 32 -72.66 -9.47 42.36
C MET A 32 -72.27 -8.91 43.74
N ASP A 33 -73.10 -9.27 44.80
CA ASP A 33 -72.81 -8.85 46.16
C ASP A 33 -71.47 -9.48 46.67
N ALA A 34 -71.27 -10.74 46.40
CA ALA A 34 -70.01 -11.44 46.77
C ALA A 34 -68.78 -10.92 46.04
N VAL A 35 -68.83 -10.72 44.72
CA VAL A 35 -67.77 -10.21 43.92
C VAL A 35 -67.52 -8.75 44.26
N GLY A 36 -68.59 -7.97 44.51
CA GLY A 36 -68.50 -6.59 44.93
C GLY A 36 -67.74 -6.42 46.25
N ALA A 37 -68.02 -7.26 47.21
CA ALA A 37 -67.38 -7.33 48.51
C ALA A 37 -65.89 -7.71 48.35
N SER A 38 -65.55 -8.64 47.48
CA SER A 38 -64.19 -9.11 47.22
C SER A 38 -63.35 -8.06 46.52
N LEU A 39 -63.88 -7.31 45.57
CA LEU A 39 -63.18 -6.30 44.79
C LEU A 39 -63.29 -4.86 45.33
N GLY A 40 -64.07 -4.66 46.41
CA GLY A 40 -64.34 -3.33 46.99
C GLY A 40 -65.11 -2.41 46.03
N ILE A 41 -66.00 -3.02 45.19
CA ILE A 41 -66.83 -2.34 44.17
C ILE A 41 -68.29 -2.46 44.57
N ALA A 42 -68.98 -1.33 44.52
CA ALA A 42 -70.43 -1.37 44.84
C ALA A 42 -71.16 -2.29 43.86
N PRO A 43 -72.03 -3.18 44.32
CA PRO A 43 -72.82 -4.14 43.51
C PRO A 43 -73.62 -3.44 42.38
N ALA A 44 -74.14 -2.26 42.67
CA ALA A 44 -74.81 -1.40 41.68
C ALA A 44 -73.90 -0.99 40.50
N THR A 45 -72.65 -0.82 40.77
CA THR A 45 -71.61 -0.48 39.71
C THR A 45 -71.37 -1.69 38.82
N ILE A 46 -71.24 -2.88 39.44
CA ILE A 46 -71.07 -4.13 38.70
C ILE A 46 -72.31 -4.45 37.86
N ARG A 47 -73.49 -4.17 38.38
CA ARG A 47 -74.76 -4.34 37.64
C ARG A 47 -74.80 -3.54 36.35
N ASN A 48 -74.29 -2.31 36.35
CA ASN A 48 -74.23 -1.45 35.17
C ASN A 48 -73.22 -1.95 34.10
N TRP A 49 -72.31 -2.85 34.48
CA TRP A 49 -71.36 -3.44 33.57
C TRP A 49 -71.84 -4.84 33.03
N MET A 50 -72.81 -5.40 33.64
CA MET A 50 -73.40 -6.69 33.17
C MET A 50 -74.13 -6.46 31.84
N PRO A 51 -73.98 -7.39 30.88
CA PRO A 51 -74.78 -7.39 29.65
C PRO A 51 -76.24 -7.46 29.92
N ARG A 52 -77.01 -6.71 29.16
CA ARG A 52 -78.52 -6.79 29.27
C ARG A 52 -79.04 -8.12 28.74
N PRO A 53 -80.17 -8.59 29.22
CA PRO A 53 -80.74 -9.81 28.68
C PRO A 53 -81.05 -9.67 27.18
N GLY A 54 -80.41 -10.46 26.36
CA GLY A 54 -80.51 -10.44 24.91
C GLY A 54 -79.26 -9.78 24.18
N GLU A 55 -78.35 -9.16 24.88
CA GLU A 55 -77.04 -8.81 24.33
C GLU A 55 -76.06 -9.97 24.59
N GLU A 56 -75.71 -10.73 23.56
CA GLU A 56 -74.55 -11.62 23.65
C GLU A 56 -73.35 -10.78 24.01
N PRO A 57 -72.52 -11.22 24.98
CA PRO A 57 -71.28 -10.53 25.25
C PRO A 57 -70.50 -10.44 23.93
N ALA A 58 -70.22 -9.21 23.45
CA ALA A 58 -69.35 -9.00 22.33
C ALA A 58 -68.08 -9.80 22.61
N ALA A 59 -67.79 -10.75 21.77
CA ALA A 59 -66.55 -11.55 21.82
C ALA A 59 -65.41 -10.57 21.61
N THR A 60 -64.97 -9.89 22.68
CA THR A 60 -63.81 -9.07 22.73
C THR A 60 -62.62 -9.99 22.66
N GLY A 61 -62.01 -10.03 21.49
CA GLY A 61 -60.79 -10.76 21.22
C GLY A 61 -61.06 -12.17 20.77
N ALA A 62 -61.25 -12.38 19.48
CA ALA A 62 -60.89 -13.64 18.88
C ALA A 62 -59.49 -13.98 19.39
N ALA A 63 -59.40 -14.87 20.39
CA ALA A 63 -58.16 -15.52 20.74
C ALA A 63 -57.62 -16.07 19.40
N LYS A 64 -56.50 -15.53 18.89
CA LYS A 64 -55.80 -16.16 17.78
C LYS A 64 -55.77 -17.64 18.07
N PRO A 65 -56.16 -18.49 17.11
CA PRO A 65 -56.18 -19.93 17.36
C PRO A 65 -54.82 -20.26 17.98
N ARG A 66 -54.83 -20.89 19.16
CA ARG A 66 -53.60 -21.30 19.83
C ARG A 66 -52.89 -22.20 18.85
N GLU A 67 -51.73 -21.70 18.35
CA GLU A 67 -50.82 -22.47 17.49
C GLU A 67 -50.64 -23.84 18.16
N SER A 68 -50.78 -24.91 17.40
CA SER A 68 -50.57 -26.24 17.98
C SER A 68 -49.13 -26.36 18.43
N LEU A 69 -48.86 -27.13 19.48
CA LEU A 69 -47.49 -27.37 19.97
C LEU A 69 -46.55 -27.85 18.84
N GLU A 70 -47.08 -28.54 17.86
CA GLU A 70 -46.33 -28.99 16.68
C GLU A 70 -46.01 -27.84 15.73
N GLU A 71 -46.90 -26.91 15.52
CA GLU A 71 -46.70 -25.72 14.71
C GLU A 71 -45.70 -24.78 15.37
N GLU A 72 -45.82 -24.58 16.69
CA GLU A 72 -44.88 -23.82 17.49
C GLU A 72 -43.46 -24.43 17.44
N ASN A 73 -43.35 -25.76 17.64
CA ASN A 73 -42.06 -26.45 17.51
C ASN A 73 -41.46 -26.31 16.11
N ARG A 74 -42.28 -26.38 15.07
CA ARG A 74 -41.85 -26.22 13.69
C ARG A 74 -41.33 -24.77 13.44
N ARG A 75 -42.03 -23.79 13.99
CA ARG A 75 -41.61 -22.37 13.93
C ARG A 75 -40.30 -22.13 14.67
N LEU A 76 -40.19 -22.58 15.92
CA LEU A 76 -39.01 -22.45 16.76
C LEU A 76 -37.78 -23.15 16.15
N ARG A 77 -37.93 -24.31 15.54
CA ARG A 77 -36.85 -25.01 14.83
C ARG A 77 -36.35 -24.21 13.61
N ARG A 78 -37.25 -23.54 12.86
CA ARG A 78 -36.87 -22.65 11.74
C ARG A 78 -36.13 -21.43 12.25
N GLU A 79 -36.61 -20.76 13.28
CA GLU A 79 -35.98 -19.61 13.90
C GLU A 79 -34.55 -19.93 14.43
N LEU A 80 -34.44 -21.09 15.09
CA LEU A 80 -33.13 -21.57 15.56
C LEU A 80 -32.16 -21.84 14.41
N ALA A 81 -32.63 -22.45 13.33
CA ALA A 81 -31.78 -22.70 12.14
C ALA A 81 -31.36 -21.40 11.47
N GLU A 82 -32.25 -20.41 11.35
CA GLU A 82 -31.91 -19.07 10.81
C GLU A 82 -30.92 -18.34 11.70
N THR A 83 -31.11 -18.37 13.01
CA THR A 83 -30.20 -17.72 13.97
C THR A 83 -28.82 -18.36 13.95
N ARG A 84 -28.73 -19.70 13.90
CA ARG A 84 -27.45 -20.40 13.77
C ARG A 84 -26.74 -20.03 12.48
N ARG A 85 -27.46 -19.98 11.35
CA ARG A 85 -26.92 -19.56 10.05
C ARG A 85 -26.42 -18.12 10.10
N ALA A 86 -27.20 -17.21 10.69
CA ALA A 86 -26.78 -15.81 10.83
C ALA A 86 -25.51 -15.67 11.68
N ASN A 87 -25.40 -16.41 12.79
CA ASN A 87 -24.20 -16.42 13.63
C ASN A 87 -22.98 -16.96 12.91
N GLU A 88 -23.12 -18.00 12.09
CA GLU A 88 -21.99 -18.49 11.27
C GLU A 88 -21.54 -17.43 10.24
N ILE A 89 -22.47 -16.75 9.58
CA ILE A 89 -22.17 -15.66 8.64
C ILE A 89 -21.44 -14.53 9.38
N LEU A 90 -21.92 -14.11 10.54
CA LEU A 90 -21.30 -13.04 11.33
C LEU A 90 -19.88 -13.42 11.80
N LYS A 91 -19.66 -14.66 12.23
CA LYS A 91 -18.30 -15.16 12.58
C LYS A 91 -17.34 -15.10 11.41
N LYS A 92 -17.78 -15.47 10.21
CA LYS A 92 -16.96 -15.37 8.99
C LYS A 92 -16.70 -13.91 8.63
N ALA A 93 -17.72 -13.07 8.71
CA ALA A 93 -17.62 -11.65 8.40
C ALA A 93 -16.65 -10.90 9.36
N SER A 94 -16.63 -11.23 10.65
CA SER A 94 -15.73 -10.62 11.62
C SER A 94 -14.24 -10.90 11.34
N GLY A 95 -13.91 -12.03 10.73
CA GLY A 95 -12.58 -12.35 10.27
C GLY A 95 -12.20 -11.71 8.92
N PHE A 96 -13.21 -11.30 8.14
CA PHE A 96 -13.02 -10.75 6.80
C PHE A 96 -13.01 -9.22 6.79
N PHE A 97 -13.87 -8.57 7.56
CA PHE A 97 -13.99 -7.12 7.62
C PHE A 97 -13.34 -6.54 8.88
N ARG A 98 -12.68 -5.41 8.74
CA ARG A 98 -12.19 -4.64 9.89
C ARG A 98 -13.38 -4.02 10.63
N SER A 99 -13.38 -4.12 11.96
CA SER A 99 -14.45 -3.59 12.80
C SER A 99 -14.56 -2.06 12.70
N GLY A 100 -15.78 -1.55 12.67
CA GLY A 100 -16.09 -0.12 12.89
C GLY A 100 -16.30 0.75 11.65
N THR A 101 -16.06 0.26 10.43
CA THR A 101 -16.33 1.02 9.21
C THR A 101 -17.11 0.19 8.20
N ARG A 102 -17.96 0.87 7.41
CA ARG A 102 -18.65 0.22 6.30
C ARG A 102 -17.63 -0.37 5.31
N PRO A 103 -17.68 -1.67 5.00
CA PRO A 103 -16.76 -2.28 4.06
C PRO A 103 -16.89 -1.64 2.65
N PRO A 104 -15.80 -1.56 1.88
CA PRO A 104 -15.85 -1.19 0.48
C PRO A 104 -16.79 -2.11 -0.31
N HIS A 105 -17.45 -1.55 -1.35
CA HIS A 105 -18.45 -2.30 -2.12
C HIS A 105 -17.86 -3.58 -2.75
N ASP A 106 -16.62 -3.52 -3.23
CA ASP A 106 -15.94 -4.66 -3.85
C ASP A 106 -15.61 -5.78 -2.85
N GLU A 107 -15.32 -5.41 -1.60
CA GLU A 107 -15.10 -6.38 -0.52
C GLU A 107 -16.40 -7.07 -0.13
N MET A 108 -17.51 -6.32 -0.09
CA MET A 108 -18.82 -6.91 0.17
C MET A 108 -19.22 -7.93 -0.91
N ILE A 109 -18.97 -7.62 -2.18
CA ILE A 109 -19.22 -8.52 -3.31
C ILE A 109 -18.34 -9.77 -3.19
N ARG A 110 -17.05 -9.60 -2.93
CA ARG A 110 -16.10 -10.72 -2.76
C ARG A 110 -16.50 -11.66 -1.64
N PHE A 111 -16.91 -11.11 -0.49
CA PHE A 111 -17.40 -11.92 0.62
C PHE A 111 -18.64 -12.75 0.24
N ILE A 112 -19.59 -12.15 -0.51
CA ILE A 112 -20.75 -12.89 -0.99
C ILE A 112 -20.34 -13.99 -1.97
N ASP A 113 -19.46 -13.68 -2.93
CA ASP A 113 -18.97 -14.65 -3.92
C ASP A 113 -18.30 -15.86 -3.26
N GLU A 114 -17.53 -15.64 -2.19
CA GLU A 114 -16.83 -16.70 -1.45
C GLU A 114 -17.78 -17.60 -0.63
N HIS A 115 -18.89 -17.04 -0.17
CA HIS A 115 -19.74 -17.73 0.80
C HIS A 115 -21.16 -18.06 0.30
N ARG A 116 -21.54 -17.61 -0.92
CA ARG A 116 -22.91 -17.77 -1.46
C ARG A 116 -23.33 -19.24 -1.66
N ASP A 117 -22.39 -20.13 -1.98
CA ASP A 117 -22.71 -21.52 -2.25
C ASP A 117 -23.09 -22.27 -0.95
N ARG A 118 -22.57 -21.81 0.20
CA ARG A 118 -22.88 -22.38 1.51
C ARG A 118 -24.10 -21.75 2.16
N PHE A 119 -24.22 -20.43 2.13
CA PHE A 119 -25.24 -19.72 2.90
C PHE A 119 -26.37 -19.13 2.06
N GLY A 120 -26.14 -18.94 0.76
CA GLY A 120 -27.03 -18.20 -0.12
C GLY A 120 -26.84 -16.69 -0.01
N VAL A 121 -27.10 -15.98 -1.12
CA VAL A 121 -26.94 -14.50 -1.21
C VAL A 121 -27.87 -13.77 -0.25
N GLU A 122 -29.14 -14.15 -0.19
CA GLU A 122 -30.19 -13.50 0.61
C GLU A 122 -29.89 -13.52 2.11
N PRO A 123 -29.56 -14.69 2.72
CA PRO A 123 -29.22 -14.78 4.15
C PRO A 123 -27.96 -13.99 4.50
N ILE A 124 -26.94 -13.99 3.65
CA ILE A 124 -25.72 -13.19 3.86
C ILE A 124 -26.06 -11.71 3.94
N CYS A 125 -26.77 -11.21 2.93
CA CYS A 125 -27.16 -9.80 2.88
C CYS A 125 -28.07 -9.40 4.05
N ARG A 126 -28.98 -10.27 4.47
CA ARG A 126 -29.90 -10.03 5.60
C ARG A 126 -29.12 -9.95 6.92
N ALA A 127 -28.27 -10.93 7.20
CA ALA A 127 -27.50 -11.00 8.44
C ALA A 127 -26.56 -9.79 8.59
N LEU A 128 -25.84 -9.41 7.52
CA LEU A 128 -24.87 -8.33 7.57
C LEU A 128 -25.50 -6.93 7.51
N ARG A 129 -26.68 -6.77 6.91
CA ARG A 129 -27.43 -5.49 6.96
C ARG A 129 -27.99 -5.19 8.35
N ALA A 130 -28.21 -6.20 9.17
CA ALA A 130 -28.66 -6.01 10.55
C ALA A 130 -27.53 -5.51 11.47
N THR A 131 -26.28 -5.44 11.00
CA THR A 131 -25.15 -4.87 11.74
C THR A 131 -25.06 -3.35 11.54
N ASP A 132 -24.46 -2.64 12.51
CA ASP A 132 -24.28 -1.18 12.47
C ASP A 132 -23.39 -0.71 11.30
N CYS A 133 -22.57 -1.60 10.75
CA CYS A 133 -21.67 -1.29 9.62
C CYS A 133 -22.41 -1.10 8.27
N GLY A 134 -23.64 -1.62 8.14
CA GLY A 134 -24.40 -1.63 6.90
C GLY A 134 -23.78 -2.49 5.81
N PHE A 135 -24.63 -3.11 4.98
CA PHE A 135 -24.19 -4.00 3.90
C PHE A 135 -25.06 -3.80 2.65
N ILE A 136 -24.62 -4.35 1.50
CA ILE A 136 -25.40 -4.29 0.27
C ILE A 136 -26.63 -5.19 0.34
N THR A 137 -27.66 -4.86 -0.46
CA THR A 137 -28.84 -5.72 -0.62
C THR A 137 -28.55 -6.85 -1.61
N SER A 138 -29.30 -7.95 -1.54
CA SER A 138 -29.23 -9.03 -2.53
C SER A 138 -29.52 -8.52 -3.96
N ARG A 139 -30.44 -7.57 -4.11
CA ARG A 139 -30.69 -6.87 -5.39
C ARG A 139 -29.46 -6.07 -5.84
N GLY A 140 -28.83 -5.32 -4.91
CA GLY A 140 -27.62 -4.56 -5.19
C GLY A 140 -26.46 -5.45 -5.63
N TYR A 141 -26.27 -6.60 -4.96
CA TYR A 141 -25.28 -7.60 -5.37
C TYR A 141 -25.56 -8.14 -6.78
N ARG A 142 -26.79 -8.59 -7.07
CA ARG A 142 -27.16 -9.10 -8.41
C ARG A 142 -26.99 -8.04 -9.50
N ALA A 143 -27.39 -6.80 -9.21
CA ALA A 143 -27.19 -5.68 -10.14
C ALA A 143 -25.70 -5.37 -10.38
N ALA A 144 -24.86 -5.46 -9.35
CA ALA A 144 -23.41 -5.29 -9.49
C ALA A 144 -22.78 -6.41 -10.33
N LYS A 145 -23.22 -7.67 -10.14
CA LYS A 145 -22.73 -8.82 -10.94
C LYS A 145 -23.22 -8.80 -12.37
N ALA A 146 -24.43 -8.31 -12.63
CA ALA A 146 -24.98 -8.19 -13.98
C ALA A 146 -24.46 -6.98 -14.74
N ARG A 147 -23.89 -5.98 -14.04
CA ARG A 147 -23.37 -4.77 -14.67
C ARG A 147 -22.10 -5.09 -15.45
N PRO A 148 -22.03 -4.79 -16.76
CA PRO A 148 -20.78 -4.89 -17.50
C PRO A 148 -19.72 -3.99 -16.90
N ARG A 149 -18.45 -4.41 -17.00
CA ARG A 149 -17.32 -3.60 -16.53
C ARG A 149 -17.29 -2.28 -17.29
N CYS A 150 -17.16 -1.18 -16.58
CA CYS A 150 -17.09 0.13 -17.20
C CYS A 150 -15.79 0.28 -18.02
N ALA A 151 -15.81 1.12 -19.04
CA ALA A 151 -14.67 1.38 -19.92
C ALA A 151 -13.39 1.76 -19.13
N ARG A 152 -13.56 2.51 -18.02
CA ARG A 152 -12.45 2.84 -17.10
C ARG A 152 -11.83 1.59 -16.48
N ALA A 153 -12.63 0.64 -15.99
CA ALA A 153 -12.12 -0.58 -15.37
C ALA A 153 -11.38 -1.47 -16.37
N ILE A 154 -11.88 -1.55 -17.60
CA ILE A 154 -11.21 -2.28 -18.69
C ILE A 154 -9.87 -1.62 -19.02
N ARG A 155 -9.84 -0.29 -19.14
CA ARG A 155 -8.61 0.46 -19.40
C ARG A 155 -7.63 0.32 -18.22
N ASP A 156 -8.10 0.34 -17.00
CA ASP A 156 -7.24 0.19 -15.81
C ASP A 156 -6.55 -1.17 -15.77
N ASP A 157 -7.19 -2.26 -16.23
CA ASP A 157 -6.54 -3.58 -16.31
C ASP A 157 -5.35 -3.55 -17.27
N VAL A 158 -5.54 -2.99 -18.46
CA VAL A 158 -4.45 -2.85 -19.45
C VAL A 158 -3.30 -2.03 -18.85
N LEU A 159 -3.62 -0.90 -18.21
CA LEU A 159 -2.62 -0.04 -17.59
C LEU A 159 -1.93 -0.70 -16.40
N VAL A 160 -2.60 -1.54 -15.62
CA VAL A 160 -2.00 -2.29 -14.51
C VAL A 160 -0.95 -3.28 -15.03
N GLU A 161 -1.23 -4.00 -16.10
CA GLU A 161 -0.25 -4.93 -16.70
C GLU A 161 0.96 -4.16 -17.25
N GLU A 162 0.74 -3.02 -17.87
CA GLU A 162 1.82 -2.17 -18.36
C GLU A 162 2.68 -1.59 -17.22
N VAL A 163 2.04 -1.13 -16.13
CA VAL A 163 2.75 -0.68 -14.92
C VAL A 163 3.59 -1.82 -14.32
N LYS A 164 3.07 -3.05 -14.27
CA LYS A 164 3.83 -4.22 -13.81
C LYS A 164 5.04 -4.49 -14.69
N ARG A 165 4.85 -4.47 -16.02
CA ARG A 165 5.93 -4.67 -17.00
C ARG A 165 7.05 -3.66 -16.81
N LEU A 166 6.72 -2.37 -16.81
CA LEU A 166 7.69 -1.29 -16.65
C LEU A 166 8.36 -1.31 -15.27
N HIS A 167 7.63 -1.66 -14.21
CA HIS A 167 8.20 -1.80 -12.86
C HIS A 167 9.24 -2.90 -12.82
N ALA A 168 8.96 -4.06 -13.42
CA ALA A 168 9.90 -5.18 -13.50
C ALA A 168 11.14 -4.83 -14.33
N GLN A 169 10.99 -4.18 -15.48
CA GLN A 169 12.09 -3.71 -16.33
C GLN A 169 12.99 -2.69 -15.64
N ASN A 170 12.47 -1.97 -14.64
CA ASN A 170 13.21 -1.01 -13.85
C ASN A 170 13.56 -1.56 -12.45
N TYR A 171 13.97 -2.82 -12.36
CA TYR A 171 14.43 -3.49 -11.13
C TYR A 171 13.43 -3.49 -9.99
N GLY A 172 12.16 -3.18 -10.24
CA GLY A 172 11.17 -3.06 -9.19
C GLY A 172 11.36 -1.85 -8.26
N VAL A 173 12.17 -0.88 -8.64
CA VAL A 173 12.61 0.21 -7.74
C VAL A 173 11.83 1.52 -7.90
N TYR A 174 11.09 1.69 -9.00
CA TYR A 174 10.40 2.95 -9.27
C TYR A 174 9.21 3.17 -8.34
N GLY A 175 9.22 4.29 -7.65
CA GLY A 175 8.03 4.86 -7.03
C GLY A 175 7.12 5.54 -8.06
N HIS A 176 5.92 5.94 -7.64
CA HIS A 176 4.88 6.47 -8.53
C HIS A 176 5.30 7.67 -9.40
N ARG A 177 6.24 8.52 -8.95
CA ARG A 177 6.72 9.67 -9.75
C ARG A 177 7.52 9.19 -10.95
N LYS A 178 8.54 8.37 -10.74
CA LYS A 178 9.34 7.80 -11.82
C LYS A 178 8.51 6.91 -12.73
N MET A 179 7.60 6.10 -12.16
CA MET A 179 6.69 5.27 -12.92
C MET A 179 5.78 6.10 -13.83
N TRP A 180 5.25 7.23 -13.34
CA TRP A 180 4.47 8.14 -14.17
C TRP A 180 5.27 8.66 -15.38
N HIS A 181 6.52 9.08 -15.18
CA HIS A 181 7.40 9.50 -16.26
C HIS A 181 7.71 8.35 -17.24
N ALA A 182 7.95 7.13 -16.72
CA ALA A 182 8.18 5.95 -17.54
C ALA A 182 6.95 5.62 -18.41
N MET A 183 5.75 5.61 -17.84
CA MET A 183 4.51 5.38 -18.58
C MET A 183 4.31 6.44 -19.69
N ARG A 184 4.60 7.71 -19.40
CA ARG A 184 4.49 8.77 -20.41
C ARG A 184 5.50 8.62 -21.55
N ARG A 185 6.69 8.11 -21.28
CA ARG A 185 7.70 7.81 -22.30
C ARG A 185 7.27 6.69 -23.24
N GLU A 186 6.53 5.71 -22.72
CA GLU A 186 5.87 4.65 -23.52
C GLU A 186 4.59 5.13 -24.26
N GLY A 187 4.29 6.43 -24.22
CA GLY A 187 3.15 7.00 -24.90
C GLY A 187 1.82 6.94 -24.14
N TRP A 188 1.80 6.46 -22.89
CA TRP A 188 0.59 6.39 -22.11
C TRP A 188 0.17 7.74 -21.56
N MET A 189 -0.99 8.23 -21.99
CA MET A 189 -1.56 9.50 -21.48
C MET A 189 -2.30 9.26 -20.16
N ILE A 190 -1.54 9.23 -19.06
CA ILE A 190 -2.06 9.06 -17.69
C ILE A 190 -1.52 10.14 -16.76
N GLY A 191 -2.29 10.45 -15.71
CA GLY A 191 -1.89 11.37 -14.66
C GLY A 191 -1.06 10.69 -13.55
N ARG A 192 -0.34 11.51 -12.78
CA ARG A 192 0.48 11.05 -11.67
C ARG A 192 -0.33 10.29 -10.59
N ASP A 193 -1.51 10.82 -10.24
CA ASP A 193 -2.36 10.24 -9.20
C ASP A 193 -3.04 8.96 -9.68
N GLN A 194 -3.37 8.88 -10.98
CA GLN A 194 -3.83 7.64 -11.60
C GLN A 194 -2.74 6.58 -11.54
N THR A 195 -1.49 6.92 -11.89
CA THR A 195 -0.34 6.00 -11.78
C THR A 195 -0.16 5.50 -10.34
N ALA A 196 -0.23 6.39 -9.35
CA ALA A 196 -0.13 6.03 -7.94
C ALA A 196 -1.25 5.06 -7.50
N ARG A 197 -2.47 5.27 -8.00
CA ARG A 197 -3.61 4.38 -7.75
C ARG A 197 -3.39 3.02 -8.39
N LEU A 198 -2.98 2.97 -9.66
CA LEU A 198 -2.72 1.72 -10.39
C LEU A 198 -1.59 0.90 -9.75
N MET A 199 -0.49 1.54 -9.35
CA MET A 199 0.59 0.88 -8.60
C MET A 199 0.08 0.26 -7.29
N ARG A 200 -0.75 0.99 -6.55
CA ARG A 200 -1.36 0.49 -5.30
C ARG A 200 -2.27 -0.71 -5.57
N THR A 201 -3.08 -0.65 -6.63
CA THR A 201 -3.93 -1.77 -7.07
C THR A 201 -3.09 -2.99 -7.44
N ALA A 202 -1.93 -2.78 -8.08
CA ALA A 202 -0.99 -3.84 -8.44
C ALA A 202 -0.13 -4.34 -7.27
N GLY A 203 -0.22 -3.73 -6.07
CA GLY A 203 0.63 -4.05 -4.93
C GLY A 203 2.09 -3.59 -5.09
N LEU A 204 2.36 -2.65 -6.00
CA LEU A 204 3.71 -2.18 -6.34
C LEU A 204 4.08 -0.92 -5.58
N HIS A 205 5.34 -0.85 -5.15
CA HIS A 205 5.90 0.30 -4.45
C HIS A 205 7.37 0.50 -4.83
N GLY A 206 7.87 1.73 -4.67
CA GLY A 206 9.28 2.02 -4.91
C GLY A 206 10.16 1.62 -3.74
N VAL A 207 11.42 1.38 -4.03
CA VAL A 207 12.44 1.10 -3.02
C VAL A 207 12.81 2.38 -2.27
N ARG A 208 12.89 2.29 -0.94
CA ARG A 208 13.35 3.37 -0.06
C ARG A 208 14.76 3.06 0.43
N ARG A 209 15.62 4.07 0.50
CA ARG A 209 16.91 3.93 1.18
C ARG A 209 16.68 3.68 2.67
N GLY A 210 17.29 2.63 3.22
CA GLY A 210 17.35 2.39 4.67
C GLY A 210 18.33 3.34 5.38
N ARG A 211 18.34 3.35 6.73
CA ARG A 211 19.39 3.99 7.52
C ARG A 211 20.73 3.32 7.23
N ARG A 212 21.78 4.13 7.01
CA ARG A 212 23.14 3.63 6.71
C ARG A 212 23.87 3.23 8.00
N PRO A 213 24.61 2.11 8.03
CA PRO A 213 25.73 1.94 8.95
C PRO A 213 26.92 2.78 8.45
N PHE A 214 27.59 3.45 9.37
CA PHE A 214 28.83 4.20 9.09
C PHE A 214 29.99 3.20 8.97
N THR A 215 30.69 3.16 7.84
CA THR A 215 31.67 2.10 7.53
C THR A 215 33.02 2.59 7.04
N THR A 216 33.24 3.89 6.91
CA THR A 216 34.51 4.46 6.43
C THR A 216 35.51 4.58 7.56
N VAL A 217 36.69 3.97 7.40
CA VAL A 217 37.85 4.17 8.29
C VAL A 217 38.77 5.18 7.63
N PRO A 218 38.97 6.38 8.21
CA PRO A 218 39.85 7.40 7.64
C PRO A 218 41.30 6.93 7.55
N SER A 219 41.98 7.27 6.47
CA SER A 219 43.43 7.10 6.35
C SER A 219 44.17 8.01 7.34
N LYS A 220 45.22 7.49 7.98
CA LYS A 220 46.09 8.25 8.88
C LYS A 220 47.28 8.93 8.12
N LEU A 221 47.43 8.69 6.81
CA LEU A 221 48.50 9.26 6.03
C LEU A 221 48.18 10.72 5.68
N PRO A 222 49.17 11.63 5.78
CA PRO A 222 49.00 13.01 5.35
C PRO A 222 48.79 13.06 3.84
N ASP A 223 47.74 13.73 3.40
CA ASP A 223 47.45 13.99 2.00
C ASP A 223 47.47 15.49 1.78
N HIS A 224 48.35 15.94 0.86
CA HIS A 224 48.57 17.34 0.58
C HIS A 224 47.82 17.86 -0.66
N ARG A 225 46.98 17.02 -1.28
CA ARG A 225 46.16 17.43 -2.42
C ARG A 225 45.04 18.40 -1.96
N PRO A 226 44.81 19.50 -2.69
CA PRO A 226 43.77 20.45 -2.33
C PRO A 226 42.38 19.90 -2.60
N ASP A 227 41.40 20.34 -1.83
CA ASP A 227 39.99 20.21 -2.20
C ASP A 227 39.69 21.30 -3.26
N LEU A 228 39.51 20.88 -4.50
CA LEU A 228 39.17 21.76 -5.63
C LEU A 228 37.64 21.87 -5.83
N VAL A 229 36.84 21.11 -5.08
CA VAL A 229 35.40 21.02 -5.27
C VAL A 229 34.66 21.91 -4.28
N GLU A 230 35.19 22.09 -3.06
CA GLU A 230 34.60 22.94 -2.01
C GLU A 230 33.10 22.66 -1.80
N ARG A 231 32.72 21.38 -1.90
CA ARG A 231 31.30 20.91 -1.81
C ARG A 231 30.37 21.32 -2.95
N ASP A 232 30.88 22.00 -3.98
CA ASP A 232 30.13 22.30 -5.19
C ASP A 232 30.28 21.18 -6.23
N PHE A 233 29.35 20.23 -6.19
CA PHE A 233 29.24 19.10 -7.14
C PHE A 233 28.44 19.47 -8.39
N HIS A 234 28.34 20.78 -8.72
CA HIS A 234 27.69 21.25 -9.93
C HIS A 234 28.74 21.49 -11.01
N ALA A 235 28.84 20.60 -11.98
CA ALA A 235 29.63 20.80 -13.18
C ALA A 235 28.77 21.40 -14.29
N LEU A 236 29.26 22.47 -14.95
CA LEU A 236 28.55 23.16 -16.03
C LEU A 236 28.53 22.35 -17.34
N ALA A 237 29.43 21.39 -17.47
CA ALA A 237 29.60 20.57 -18.67
C ALA A 237 29.94 19.12 -18.28
N PRO A 238 29.64 18.15 -19.16
CA PRO A 238 30.11 16.77 -18.99
C PRO A 238 31.64 16.72 -18.93
N ASN A 239 32.17 15.82 -18.11
CA ASN A 239 33.62 15.58 -17.94
C ASN A 239 34.42 16.80 -17.46
N MET A 240 33.79 17.68 -16.66
CA MET A 240 34.54 18.69 -15.90
C MET A 240 34.85 18.20 -14.47
N LEU A 241 34.01 17.39 -13.90
CA LEU A 241 34.16 16.85 -12.55
C LEU A 241 33.73 15.39 -12.51
N TRP A 242 34.63 14.50 -12.19
CA TRP A 242 34.34 13.12 -11.83
C TRP A 242 34.42 12.94 -10.32
N VAL A 243 33.48 12.20 -9.76
CA VAL A 243 33.52 11.80 -8.37
C VAL A 243 33.63 10.28 -8.27
N ALA A 244 34.55 9.84 -7.40
CA ALA A 244 34.83 8.41 -7.23
C ALA A 244 34.62 7.97 -5.77
N ASP A 245 34.11 6.76 -5.60
CA ASP A 245 34.00 6.13 -4.31
C ASP A 245 33.97 4.60 -4.45
N ILE A 246 34.36 3.90 -3.36
CA ILE A 246 34.37 2.46 -3.27
C ILE A 246 33.33 2.00 -2.26
N THR A 247 32.61 0.97 -2.63
CA THR A 247 31.69 0.30 -1.72
C THR A 247 31.97 -1.20 -1.66
N TYR A 248 31.44 -1.89 -0.65
CA TYR A 248 31.61 -3.34 -0.53
C TYR A 248 30.27 -4.07 -0.48
N VAL A 249 30.28 -5.30 -0.95
CA VAL A 249 29.17 -6.23 -1.00
C VAL A 249 29.58 -7.52 -0.31
N ARG A 250 28.81 -8.00 0.64
CA ARG A 250 29.05 -9.30 1.27
C ARG A 250 28.61 -10.41 0.33
N THR A 251 29.52 -11.36 0.07
CA THR A 251 29.25 -12.56 -0.71
C THR A 251 29.45 -13.80 0.15
N VAL A 252 29.07 -14.98 -0.35
CA VAL A 252 29.32 -16.26 0.32
C VAL A 252 30.82 -16.53 0.43
N SER A 253 31.60 -16.10 -0.56
CA SER A 253 33.05 -16.28 -0.63
C SER A 253 33.87 -15.15 0.02
N GLY A 254 33.25 -14.23 0.79
CA GLY A 254 33.93 -13.10 1.41
C GLY A 254 33.32 -11.77 0.98
N PHE A 255 34.16 -10.75 0.72
CA PHE A 255 33.72 -9.44 0.27
C PHE A 255 34.09 -9.21 -1.20
N ALA A 256 33.15 -8.66 -1.95
CA ALA A 256 33.40 -8.03 -3.23
C ALA A 256 33.41 -6.50 -3.02
N TYR A 257 34.33 -5.81 -3.66
CA TYR A 257 34.46 -4.36 -3.63
C TYR A 257 34.11 -3.80 -5.00
N THR A 258 33.35 -2.72 -5.01
CA THR A 258 32.92 -2.05 -6.25
C THR A 258 33.37 -0.61 -6.21
N ALA A 259 34.12 -0.18 -7.23
CA ALA A 259 34.48 1.22 -7.47
C ALA A 259 33.57 1.80 -8.56
N PHE A 260 33.11 3.02 -8.36
CA PHE A 260 32.42 3.81 -9.37
C PHE A 260 33.11 5.14 -9.57
N ILE A 261 33.19 5.58 -10.83
CA ILE A 261 33.53 6.94 -11.23
C ILE A 261 32.32 7.53 -11.94
N THR A 262 31.78 8.62 -11.43
CA THR A 262 30.54 9.23 -11.90
C THR A 262 30.77 10.66 -12.32
N ASP A 263 30.36 11.02 -13.52
CA ASP A 263 30.37 12.42 -14.01
C ASP A 263 29.32 13.25 -13.23
N ALA A 264 29.77 14.36 -12.66
CA ALA A 264 28.92 15.16 -11.78
C ALA A 264 27.82 15.94 -12.54
N CYS A 265 28.04 16.28 -13.83
CA CYS A 265 27.05 16.95 -14.67
C CYS A 265 25.93 16.02 -15.11
N THR A 266 26.28 14.92 -15.74
CA THR A 266 25.34 14.00 -16.39
C THR A 266 24.84 12.89 -15.47
N ARG A 267 25.49 12.67 -14.32
CA ARG A 267 25.27 11.51 -13.43
C ARG A 267 25.62 10.17 -14.09
N LYS A 268 26.31 10.19 -15.22
CA LYS A 268 26.76 8.99 -15.94
C LYS A 268 27.86 8.29 -15.14
N ILE A 269 27.75 6.99 -14.96
CA ILE A 269 28.86 6.18 -14.49
C ILE A 269 29.80 5.99 -15.69
N VAL A 270 30.95 6.66 -15.66
CA VAL A 270 31.93 6.67 -16.75
C VAL A 270 32.97 5.57 -16.59
N GLY A 271 33.19 5.10 -15.36
CA GLY A 271 34.06 3.98 -15.06
C GLY A 271 33.60 3.20 -13.84
N TRP A 272 33.83 1.91 -13.86
CA TRP A 272 33.48 1.03 -12.73
C TRP A 272 34.32 -0.25 -12.76
N SER A 273 34.47 -0.89 -11.63
CA SER A 273 35.09 -2.22 -11.52
C SER A 273 34.59 -2.95 -10.28
N VAL A 274 34.69 -4.28 -10.30
CA VAL A 274 34.40 -5.14 -9.14
C VAL A 274 35.56 -6.08 -8.93
N ALA A 275 36.05 -6.18 -7.69
CA ALA A 275 37.16 -7.07 -7.35
C ALA A 275 36.97 -7.71 -5.97
N SER A 276 37.65 -8.80 -5.71
CA SER A 276 37.72 -9.44 -4.39
C SER A 276 38.77 -8.78 -3.46
N SER A 277 39.54 -7.80 -3.98
CA SER A 277 40.59 -7.09 -3.26
C SER A 277 40.44 -5.58 -3.38
N LEU A 278 40.84 -4.87 -2.35
CA LEU A 278 40.92 -3.39 -2.32
C LEU A 278 42.22 -2.84 -2.94
N SER A 279 43.05 -3.67 -3.62
CA SER A 279 44.27 -3.17 -4.23
C SER A 279 43.98 -2.13 -5.30
N THR A 280 44.78 -1.08 -5.34
CA THR A 280 44.62 0.02 -6.31
C THR A 280 44.57 -0.46 -7.74
N GLN A 281 45.44 -1.39 -8.11
CA GLN A 281 45.57 -1.92 -9.48
C GLN A 281 44.35 -2.79 -9.86
N ALA A 282 43.77 -3.55 -8.91
CA ALA A 282 42.68 -4.48 -9.19
C ALA A 282 41.31 -3.81 -9.15
N LEU A 283 41.17 -2.60 -8.58
CA LEU A 283 39.88 -1.99 -8.38
C LEU A 283 39.80 -0.55 -8.93
N PRO A 284 40.25 0.53 -8.25
CA PRO A 284 40.02 1.89 -8.74
C PRO A 284 40.79 2.19 -10.02
N MET A 285 41.94 1.57 -10.24
CA MET A 285 42.74 1.78 -11.48
C MET A 285 41.98 1.29 -12.72
N ILE A 286 41.34 0.12 -12.65
CA ILE A 286 40.54 -0.41 -13.76
C ILE A 286 39.36 0.52 -14.06
N ALA A 287 38.66 1.01 -13.03
CA ALA A 287 37.58 1.97 -13.19
C ALA A 287 38.09 3.29 -13.84
N LEU A 288 39.27 3.79 -13.43
CA LEU A 288 39.85 4.99 -14.00
C LEU A 288 40.24 4.80 -15.48
N GLN A 289 40.94 3.72 -15.82
CA GLN A 289 41.29 3.39 -17.19
C GLN A 289 40.07 3.29 -18.10
N GLN A 290 38.99 2.67 -17.63
CA GLN A 290 37.71 2.62 -18.36
C GLN A 290 37.13 4.02 -18.56
N ALA A 291 37.09 4.85 -17.52
CA ALA A 291 36.58 6.22 -17.60
C ALA A 291 37.37 7.06 -18.64
N ILE A 292 38.69 6.97 -18.62
CA ILE A 292 39.58 7.67 -19.57
C ILE A 292 39.34 7.15 -21.00
N ALA A 293 39.29 5.84 -21.20
CA ALA A 293 39.10 5.23 -22.51
C ALA A 293 37.75 5.55 -23.15
N THR A 294 36.70 5.70 -22.34
CA THR A 294 35.36 5.99 -22.81
C THR A 294 35.04 7.48 -22.96
N THR A 295 35.90 8.33 -22.50
CA THR A 295 35.74 9.80 -22.59
C THR A 295 36.37 10.34 -23.85
N PRO A 296 35.65 11.08 -24.72
CA PRO A 296 36.21 11.67 -25.94
C PRO A 296 37.42 12.55 -25.66
N ALA A 297 38.48 12.38 -26.44
CA ALA A 297 39.73 13.11 -26.26
C ALA A 297 39.57 14.64 -26.24
N ALA A 298 38.62 15.18 -27.00
CA ALA A 298 38.31 16.61 -27.03
C ALA A 298 37.78 17.16 -25.68
N ARG A 299 37.30 16.30 -24.80
CA ARG A 299 36.79 16.64 -23.45
C ARG A 299 37.82 16.44 -22.35
N GLN A 300 38.96 15.79 -22.66
CA GLN A 300 40.08 15.57 -21.72
C GLN A 300 41.03 16.76 -21.58
N GLY A 301 40.81 17.86 -22.31
CA GLY A 301 41.71 19.01 -22.43
C GLY A 301 41.91 19.85 -21.18
N GLY A 302 42.51 19.30 -20.13
CA GLY A 302 43.09 20.02 -19.00
C GLY A 302 42.14 20.67 -17.98
N ARG A 303 40.86 20.41 -18.08
CA ARG A 303 39.84 20.97 -17.16
C ARG A 303 39.13 19.92 -16.26
N LEU A 304 39.42 18.65 -16.49
CA LEU A 304 38.74 17.57 -15.72
C LEU A 304 39.36 17.47 -14.33
N VAL A 305 38.50 17.52 -13.32
CA VAL A 305 38.86 17.27 -11.93
C VAL A 305 38.34 15.89 -11.55
N HIS A 306 39.20 15.05 -10.96
CA HIS A 306 38.84 13.78 -10.36
C HIS A 306 38.85 13.92 -8.84
N HIS A 307 37.67 13.89 -8.23
CA HIS A 307 37.48 14.01 -6.79
C HIS A 307 37.17 12.65 -6.15
N SER A 308 37.86 12.32 -5.07
CA SER A 308 37.65 11.10 -4.30
C SER A 308 37.74 11.39 -2.80
N ASP A 309 37.31 10.43 -1.99
CA ASP A 309 37.66 10.45 -0.57
C ASP A 309 39.16 10.20 -0.35
N ARG A 310 39.65 10.34 0.88
CA ARG A 310 41.03 10.07 1.26
C ARG A 310 41.34 8.58 1.42
N GLY A 311 40.68 7.70 0.66
CA GLY A 311 40.97 6.28 0.68
C GLY A 311 42.42 6.01 0.20
N VAL A 312 43.12 5.11 0.90
CA VAL A 312 44.49 4.71 0.59
C VAL A 312 44.65 4.30 -0.91
N GLN A 313 43.62 3.79 -1.50
CA GLN A 313 43.57 3.31 -2.88
C GLN A 313 43.72 4.45 -3.92
N TYR A 314 43.18 5.62 -3.60
CA TYR A 314 43.22 6.81 -4.48
C TYR A 314 44.50 7.65 -4.29
N VAL A 315 45.25 7.41 -3.20
CA VAL A 315 46.46 8.14 -2.84
C VAL A 315 47.70 7.43 -3.39
N SER A 316 47.60 6.26 -4.00
CA SER A 316 48.72 5.52 -4.52
C SER A 316 49.41 6.28 -5.66
N LEU A 317 50.76 6.23 -5.71
CA LEU A 317 51.58 6.89 -6.72
C LEU A 317 51.13 6.53 -8.15
N ALA A 318 50.90 5.22 -8.42
CA ALA A 318 50.47 4.77 -9.73
C ALA A 318 49.12 5.37 -10.16
N TYR A 319 48.17 5.56 -9.23
CA TYR A 319 46.88 6.17 -9.53
C TYR A 319 47.05 7.68 -9.86
N THR A 320 47.85 8.35 -9.08
CA THR A 320 48.13 9.79 -9.26
C THR A 320 48.92 10.06 -10.56
N ASP A 321 49.89 9.19 -10.88
CA ASP A 321 50.66 9.28 -12.13
C ASP A 321 49.73 9.09 -13.35
N THR A 322 48.83 8.11 -13.31
CA THR A 322 47.84 7.91 -14.39
C THR A 322 46.92 9.12 -14.57
N LEU A 323 46.46 9.78 -13.50
CA LEU A 323 45.71 11.03 -13.60
C LEU A 323 46.51 12.13 -14.27
N ALA A 324 47.79 12.31 -13.85
CA ALA A 324 48.68 13.33 -14.38
C ALA A 324 49.02 13.09 -15.86
N GLU A 325 49.30 11.84 -16.27
CA GLU A 325 49.56 11.45 -17.67
C GLU A 325 48.40 11.82 -18.60
N HIS A 326 47.15 11.81 -18.08
CA HIS A 326 45.98 12.16 -18.86
C HIS A 326 45.45 13.58 -18.61
N GLY A 327 46.24 14.43 -17.93
CA GLY A 327 45.87 15.82 -17.66
C GLY A 327 44.67 16.01 -16.75
N VAL A 328 44.35 15.00 -15.89
CA VAL A 328 43.27 15.04 -14.95
C VAL A 328 43.76 15.56 -13.60
N ALA A 329 43.16 16.64 -13.11
CA ALA A 329 43.53 17.23 -11.81
C ALA A 329 42.99 16.42 -10.64
N PRO A 330 43.80 15.89 -9.74
CA PRO A 330 43.35 15.20 -8.56
C PRO A 330 42.80 16.18 -7.52
N SER A 331 41.64 15.86 -6.92
CA SER A 331 41.04 16.56 -5.79
C SER A 331 40.65 15.58 -4.70
N VAL A 332 40.77 15.98 -3.44
CA VAL A 332 40.49 15.12 -2.30
C VAL A 332 39.73 15.88 -1.25
N GLY A 333 38.65 15.30 -0.73
CA GLY A 333 37.84 15.86 0.34
C GLY A 333 38.59 16.05 1.66
N THR A 334 38.07 16.86 2.56
CA THR A 334 38.65 17.12 3.88
C THR A 334 38.52 15.91 4.80
N VAL A 335 39.34 15.82 5.86
CA VAL A 335 39.32 14.68 6.78
C VAL A 335 38.03 14.66 7.59
N GLY A 336 37.28 13.60 7.45
CA GLY A 336 36.14 13.31 8.37
C GLY A 336 34.83 13.98 7.99
N ASP A 337 34.71 14.67 6.85
CA ASP A 337 33.46 15.27 6.41
C ASP A 337 32.80 14.43 5.33
N SER A 338 31.67 13.80 5.70
CA SER A 338 30.87 12.96 4.80
C SER A 338 30.14 13.76 3.70
N TYR A 339 30.13 15.08 3.77
CA TYR A 339 29.52 15.93 2.75
C TYR A 339 30.42 16.17 1.54
N ASP A 340 31.69 15.95 1.69
CA ASP A 340 32.72 16.22 0.65
C ASP A 340 32.66 15.21 -0.52
N ASN A 341 31.91 14.10 -0.40
CA ASN A 341 31.68 13.13 -1.48
C ASN A 341 30.19 12.71 -1.61
N ALA A 342 29.27 13.62 -1.30
CA ALA A 342 27.83 13.34 -1.20
C ALA A 342 27.23 12.73 -2.49
N LEU A 343 27.76 13.10 -3.66
CA LEU A 343 27.28 12.53 -4.93
C LEU A 343 27.68 11.07 -5.08
N ALA A 344 28.96 10.74 -4.88
CA ALA A 344 29.45 9.37 -5.00
C ALA A 344 28.81 8.45 -3.95
N GLU A 345 28.64 8.94 -2.71
CA GLU A 345 27.88 8.25 -1.69
C GLU A 345 26.41 8.03 -2.09
N THR A 346 25.83 8.97 -2.84
CA THR A 346 24.47 8.82 -3.37
C THR A 346 24.40 7.68 -4.37
N VAL A 347 25.36 7.56 -5.28
CA VAL A 347 25.45 6.46 -6.24
C VAL A 347 25.58 5.12 -5.53
N ASN A 348 26.51 5.01 -4.57
CA ASN A 348 26.71 3.80 -3.77
C ASN A 348 25.47 3.42 -2.96
N GLY A 349 24.77 4.39 -2.40
CA GLY A 349 23.52 4.15 -1.67
C GLY A 349 22.40 3.66 -2.57
N LEU A 350 22.29 4.14 -3.80
CA LEU A 350 21.32 3.67 -4.79
C LEU A 350 21.70 2.28 -5.30
N TYR A 351 22.96 2.05 -5.63
CA TYR A 351 23.47 0.73 -6.00
C TYR A 351 23.10 -0.34 -4.98
N LYS A 352 23.37 -0.07 -3.69
CA LYS A 352 22.99 -0.98 -2.61
C LYS A 352 21.48 -1.19 -2.52
N ALA A 353 20.70 -0.12 -2.57
CA ALA A 353 19.25 -0.19 -2.40
C ALA A 353 18.54 -0.82 -3.62
N GLU A 354 18.99 -0.51 -4.83
CA GLU A 354 18.34 -0.88 -6.08
C GLU A 354 18.80 -2.25 -6.61
N LEU A 355 20.04 -2.65 -6.33
CA LEU A 355 20.61 -3.91 -6.80
C LEU A 355 20.96 -4.87 -5.65
N ILE A 356 21.83 -4.44 -4.74
CA ILE A 356 22.48 -5.37 -3.81
C ILE A 356 21.49 -5.95 -2.81
N TYR A 357 20.63 -5.10 -2.22
CA TYR A 357 19.64 -5.53 -1.22
C TYR A 357 18.39 -6.18 -1.83
N SER A 358 18.30 -6.26 -3.17
CA SER A 358 17.25 -7.04 -3.83
C SER A 358 17.41 -8.56 -3.62
N ARG A 359 18.60 -9.01 -3.24
CA ARG A 359 18.93 -10.40 -2.92
C ARG A 359 19.45 -10.52 -1.49
N THR A 360 19.10 -11.60 -0.84
CA THR A 360 19.58 -11.91 0.52
C THR A 360 21.06 -12.30 0.55
N THR A 361 21.57 -12.95 -0.50
CA THR A 361 22.95 -13.42 -0.60
C THR A 361 23.48 -13.34 -2.02
N TRP A 362 24.76 -13.05 -2.14
CA TRP A 362 25.51 -13.06 -3.40
C TRP A 362 26.50 -14.24 -3.41
N PRO A 363 26.47 -15.10 -4.44
CA PRO A 363 27.32 -16.31 -4.42
C PRO A 363 28.80 -16.01 -4.51
N SER A 364 29.22 -15.08 -5.38
CA SER A 364 30.62 -14.79 -5.65
C SER A 364 30.83 -13.34 -6.11
N THR A 365 32.10 -12.90 -6.18
CA THR A 365 32.50 -11.63 -6.77
C THR A 365 32.07 -11.52 -8.24
N SER A 366 32.23 -12.56 -9.04
CA SER A 366 31.81 -12.58 -10.45
C SER A 366 30.31 -12.42 -10.64
N ALA A 367 29.51 -12.97 -9.72
CA ALA A 367 28.05 -12.75 -9.75
C ALA A 367 27.67 -11.30 -9.46
N VAL A 368 28.40 -10.63 -8.55
CA VAL A 368 28.23 -9.20 -8.27
C VAL A 368 28.67 -8.38 -9.49
N GLU A 369 29.79 -8.73 -10.11
CA GLU A 369 30.34 -8.04 -11.28
C GLU A 369 29.37 -8.06 -12.47
N LEU A 370 28.83 -9.24 -12.81
CA LEU A 370 27.85 -9.35 -13.89
C LEU A 370 26.57 -8.53 -13.62
N ALA A 371 26.05 -8.61 -12.42
CA ALA A 371 24.89 -7.84 -12.03
C ALA A 371 25.17 -6.32 -12.00
N THR A 372 26.41 -5.93 -11.66
CA THR A 372 26.84 -4.53 -11.69
C THR A 372 26.92 -4.02 -13.14
N LEU A 373 27.43 -4.82 -14.08
CA LEU A 373 27.42 -4.49 -15.50
C LEU A 373 26.01 -4.17 -16.02
N GLU A 374 25.05 -5.05 -15.73
CA GLU A 374 23.66 -4.85 -16.12
C GLU A 374 23.06 -3.60 -15.46
N TRP A 375 23.34 -3.39 -14.17
CA TRP A 375 22.84 -2.23 -13.43
C TRP A 375 23.44 -0.91 -13.92
N VAL A 376 24.74 -0.86 -14.22
CA VAL A 376 25.40 0.34 -14.79
C VAL A 376 24.86 0.66 -16.18
N THR A 377 24.64 -0.36 -17.01
CA THR A 377 24.01 -0.21 -18.31
C THR A 377 22.61 0.41 -18.17
N TRP A 378 21.80 -0.16 -17.30
CA TRP A 378 20.45 0.36 -17.00
C TRP A 378 20.52 1.78 -16.40
N TRP A 379 21.45 2.03 -15.45
CA TRP A 379 21.66 3.34 -14.84
C TRP A 379 21.91 4.42 -15.87
N ASN A 380 22.79 4.16 -16.82
CA ASN A 380 23.21 5.14 -17.84
C ASN A 380 22.18 5.35 -18.95
N HIS A 381 21.46 4.28 -19.35
CA HIS A 381 20.63 4.29 -20.56
C HIS A 381 19.12 4.28 -20.31
N GLN A 382 18.66 3.81 -19.16
CA GLN A 382 17.22 3.58 -18.92
C GLN A 382 16.71 4.24 -17.65
N ARG A 383 17.53 4.28 -16.60
CA ARG A 383 17.12 4.81 -15.32
C ARG A 383 16.81 6.30 -15.39
N LEU A 384 15.61 6.68 -14.92
CA LEU A 384 15.20 8.08 -14.85
C LEU A 384 15.77 8.73 -13.57
N HIS A 385 16.45 9.87 -13.75
CA HIS A 385 17.07 10.63 -12.66
C HIS A 385 16.28 11.91 -12.36
N GLU A 386 15.81 12.06 -11.14
CA GLU A 386 15.07 13.27 -10.73
C GLU A 386 15.91 14.54 -10.87
N ALA A 387 17.18 14.47 -10.47
CA ALA A 387 18.13 15.58 -10.61
C ALA A 387 18.40 16.00 -12.08
N LEU A 388 18.09 15.13 -13.04
CA LEU A 388 18.22 15.38 -14.48
C LEU A 388 16.87 15.69 -15.14
N GLY A 389 15.84 16.04 -14.37
CA GLY A 389 14.50 16.27 -14.90
C GLY A 389 13.83 15.00 -15.45
N TYR A 390 14.10 13.84 -14.83
CA TYR A 390 13.62 12.51 -15.26
C TYR A 390 14.13 12.09 -16.65
N ARG A 391 15.35 12.52 -17.00
CA ARG A 391 16.12 12.04 -18.15
C ARG A 391 17.13 11.00 -17.71
N THR A 392 17.67 10.24 -18.66
CA THR A 392 18.81 9.35 -18.44
C THR A 392 20.12 10.12 -18.57
N PRO A 393 21.23 9.64 -17.97
CA PRO A 393 22.56 10.23 -18.15
C PRO A 393 22.96 10.42 -19.61
N VAL A 394 22.76 9.41 -20.44
CA VAL A 394 23.10 9.45 -21.88
C VAL A 394 22.27 10.50 -22.64
N GLU A 395 20.99 10.66 -22.32
CA GLU A 395 20.16 11.71 -22.93
C GLU A 395 20.64 13.11 -22.59
N VAL A 396 21.13 13.33 -21.37
CA VAL A 396 21.69 14.62 -20.96
C VAL A 396 22.99 14.90 -21.68
N GLU A 397 23.88 13.91 -21.76
CA GLU A 397 25.14 14.00 -22.51
C GLU A 397 24.89 14.32 -23.98
N ALA A 398 24.02 13.57 -24.65
CA ALA A 398 23.67 13.80 -26.06
C ALA A 398 23.05 15.19 -26.29
N SER A 399 22.21 15.67 -25.38
CA SER A 399 21.62 17.03 -25.47
C SER A 399 22.70 18.12 -25.38
N TYR A 400 23.68 17.92 -24.52
CA TYR A 400 24.83 18.84 -24.40
C TYR A 400 25.65 18.87 -25.70
N ASP A 401 25.98 17.71 -26.27
CA ASP A 401 26.74 17.61 -27.50
C ASP A 401 26.03 18.29 -28.69
N GLN A 402 24.75 18.08 -28.82
CA GLN A 402 23.93 18.75 -29.83
C GLN A 402 23.94 20.28 -29.68
N SER A 403 23.90 20.78 -28.43
CA SER A 403 23.94 22.22 -28.16
C SER A 403 25.26 22.84 -28.55
N GLN A 404 26.39 22.18 -28.25
CA GLN A 404 27.72 22.61 -28.64
C GLN A 404 27.91 22.64 -30.18
N THR A 405 27.46 21.59 -30.87
CA THR A 405 27.51 21.51 -32.33
C THR A 405 26.71 22.65 -32.99
N ARG A 406 25.55 23.00 -32.47
CA ARG A 406 24.74 24.11 -32.98
C ARG A 406 25.45 25.46 -32.81
N THR A 407 26.11 25.70 -31.67
CA THR A 407 26.83 26.93 -31.39
C THR A 407 28.00 27.11 -32.36
N LEU A 408 28.72 26.01 -32.68
CA LEU A 408 29.84 26.04 -33.64
C LEU A 408 29.43 26.28 -35.10
N VAL A 409 28.19 25.92 -35.47
CA VAL A 409 27.67 26.13 -36.86
C VAL A 409 27.07 27.52 -37.04
N THR A 410 26.74 28.22 -35.95
CA THR A 410 26.15 29.57 -35.96
C THR A 410 27.18 30.69 -35.77
N THR A 411 28.43 30.35 -35.45
CA THR A 411 29.60 31.29 -35.44
C THR A 411 30.42 31.14 -36.68
#